data_1682e87156e22533136a0f796f4007ec
#
_entry.id   1682e87156e22533136a0f796f4007ec
#
_cell.length_a   1.000
_cell.length_b   1.000
_cell.length_c   1.000
_cell.angle_alpha   90.00
_cell.angle_beta   90.00
_cell.angle_gamma   90.00
#
_symmetry.space_group_name_H-M   'P 1'
#
loop_
_entity.id
_entity.type
_entity.pdbx_description
1 polymer ?
#
loop_
_entity_poly.entity_id
_entity_poly.type
_entity_poly.pdbx_seq_one_letter_code
_entity_poly.pdbx_strand_id
1 'polypeptide(L)'
;MLAATFLALGAAVLHAGWNLVVKQSGDRWLSLWGLFAAGGLIGLPYSIVATAMGDLDLSAWSWATASGIVHAIYIGRLARTYEIADFSLTYPIARGGGALVAAIGGVVFLDDSLSIVAAIGVMTVFGGLVLISGRVSWSHVWPALIVAFLIGVYTVIDSQGSRTTTGSAYAMSIFVTGGICTTIQGVWRRRWHDMCASVPNLWRQYALTGAASLVTYWMVLLAVRRAPVGYVTSLRESSVVFATFIGWRILRERSGIRRTMSSFVIVAGLVTLVVGS
;
A
#
# COMPACT_ATOMS: atom_id res chain seq x y z
N MET A 1 21.35 -12.58 -1.51
CA MET A 1 21.07 -11.35 -2.26
C MET A 1 20.15 -11.60 -3.45
N LEU A 2 20.52 -12.43 -4.46
CA LEU A 2 19.73 -12.65 -5.70
C LEU A 2 18.27 -13.05 -5.43
N ALA A 3 18.02 -14.01 -4.53
CA ALA A 3 16.67 -14.42 -4.16
C ALA A 3 15.85 -13.28 -3.52
N ALA A 4 16.47 -12.46 -2.68
CA ALA A 4 15.80 -11.28 -2.10
C ALA A 4 15.43 -10.25 -3.17
N THR A 5 16.29 -10.04 -4.17
CA THR A 5 16.02 -9.16 -5.33
C THR A 5 14.78 -9.63 -6.09
N PHE A 6 14.71 -10.92 -6.47
CA PHE A 6 13.56 -11.46 -7.20
C PHE A 6 12.28 -11.40 -6.38
N LEU A 7 12.34 -11.68 -5.07
CA LEU A 7 11.19 -11.57 -4.19
C LEU A 7 10.69 -10.12 -4.09
N ALA A 8 11.59 -9.15 -3.91
CA ALA A 8 11.22 -7.74 -3.80
C ALA A 8 10.64 -7.18 -5.12
N LEU A 9 11.26 -7.49 -6.26
CA LEU A 9 10.76 -7.08 -7.58
C LEU A 9 9.44 -7.79 -7.92
N GLY A 10 9.31 -9.08 -7.63
CA GLY A 10 8.06 -9.81 -7.79
C GLY A 10 6.93 -9.21 -6.96
N ALA A 11 7.21 -8.86 -5.70
CA ALA A 11 6.27 -8.15 -4.84
C ALA A 11 5.88 -6.78 -5.43
N ALA A 12 6.83 -6.02 -6.00
CA ALA A 12 6.56 -4.75 -6.65
C ALA A 12 5.62 -4.90 -7.86
N VAL A 13 5.86 -5.90 -8.71
CA VAL A 13 5.01 -6.21 -9.88
C VAL A 13 3.61 -6.62 -9.45
N LEU A 14 3.49 -7.56 -8.50
CA LEU A 14 2.20 -7.99 -7.97
C LEU A 14 1.42 -6.81 -7.37
N HIS A 15 2.12 -5.93 -6.63
CA HIS A 15 1.50 -4.76 -6.04
C HIS A 15 0.97 -3.77 -7.10
N ALA A 16 1.73 -3.50 -8.15
CA ALA A 16 1.24 -2.70 -9.28
C ALA A 16 0.08 -3.42 -10.03
N GLY A 17 0.18 -4.74 -10.16
CA GLY A 17 -0.80 -5.58 -10.88
C GLY A 17 -2.19 -5.55 -10.25
N TRP A 18 -2.32 -5.85 -8.94
CA TRP A 18 -3.64 -5.82 -8.31
C TRP A 18 -4.23 -4.39 -8.24
N ASN A 19 -3.39 -3.35 -8.11
CA ASN A 19 -3.86 -1.97 -8.22
C ASN A 19 -4.42 -1.64 -9.62
N LEU A 20 -3.79 -2.19 -10.67
CA LEU A 20 -4.33 -2.06 -12.03
C LEU A 20 -5.72 -2.72 -12.15
N VAL A 21 -5.89 -3.93 -11.61
CA VAL A 21 -7.19 -4.63 -11.59
C VAL A 21 -8.26 -3.76 -10.90
N VAL A 22 -7.93 -3.19 -9.75
CA VAL A 22 -8.82 -2.25 -9.04
C VAL A 22 -9.12 -1.02 -9.91
N LYS A 23 -8.12 -0.43 -10.55
CA LYS A 23 -8.30 0.76 -11.42
C LYS A 23 -9.24 0.49 -12.58
N GLN A 24 -9.18 -0.71 -13.16
CA GLN A 24 -10.01 -1.12 -14.30
C GLN A 24 -11.39 -1.65 -13.91
N SER A 25 -11.65 -1.90 -12.64
CA SER A 25 -12.95 -2.41 -12.18
C SER A 25 -14.04 -1.36 -12.32
N GLY A 26 -15.28 -1.80 -12.55
CA GLY A 26 -16.44 -0.93 -12.65
C GLY A 26 -16.71 -0.20 -11.32
N ASP A 27 -16.70 -0.94 -10.21
CA ASP A 27 -16.80 -0.39 -8.87
C ASP A 27 -15.49 -0.63 -8.09
N ARG A 28 -14.68 0.41 -8.01
CA ARG A 28 -13.35 0.37 -7.39
C ARG A 28 -13.41 0.15 -5.88
N TRP A 29 -14.45 0.68 -5.24
CA TRP A 29 -14.62 0.51 -3.80
C TRP A 29 -14.99 -0.95 -3.48
N LEU A 30 -15.92 -1.57 -4.24
CA LEU A 30 -16.26 -2.99 -4.08
C LEU A 30 -15.05 -3.89 -4.34
N SER A 31 -14.22 -3.55 -5.33
CA SER A 31 -12.99 -4.31 -5.62
C SER A 31 -11.99 -4.25 -4.47
N LEU A 32 -11.81 -3.08 -3.85
CA LEU A 32 -10.94 -2.91 -2.67
C LEU A 32 -11.52 -3.57 -1.42
N TRP A 33 -12.83 -3.45 -1.21
CA TRP A 33 -13.50 -4.17 -0.14
C TRP A 33 -13.32 -5.68 -0.30
N GLY A 34 -13.59 -6.21 -1.49
CA GLY A 34 -13.46 -7.63 -1.79
C GLY A 34 -12.02 -8.15 -1.62
N LEU A 35 -11.01 -7.34 -1.96
CA LEU A 35 -9.60 -7.65 -1.71
C LEU A 35 -9.34 -7.84 -0.21
N PHE A 36 -9.78 -6.90 0.63
CA PHE A 36 -9.58 -6.98 2.08
C PHE A 36 -10.42 -8.09 2.71
N ALA A 37 -11.67 -8.26 2.28
CA ALA A 37 -12.55 -9.33 2.78
C ALA A 37 -11.98 -10.71 2.43
N ALA A 38 -11.60 -10.94 1.19
CA ALA A 38 -10.99 -12.20 0.76
C ALA A 38 -9.63 -12.44 1.43
N GLY A 39 -8.77 -11.42 1.48
CA GLY A 39 -7.49 -11.48 2.17
C GLY A 39 -7.66 -11.80 3.67
N GLY A 40 -8.64 -11.18 4.32
CA GLY A 40 -8.99 -11.45 5.71
C GLY A 40 -9.47 -12.89 5.93
N LEU A 41 -10.34 -13.41 5.05
CA LEU A 41 -10.81 -14.81 5.11
C LEU A 41 -9.64 -15.80 4.92
N ILE A 42 -8.71 -15.52 4.01
CA ILE A 42 -7.52 -16.34 3.79
C ILE A 42 -6.58 -16.28 5.00
N GLY A 43 -6.37 -15.09 5.59
CA GLY A 43 -5.50 -14.88 6.75
C GLY A 43 -6.08 -15.33 8.09
N LEU A 44 -7.42 -15.50 8.17
CA LEU A 44 -8.13 -15.79 9.41
C LEU A 44 -7.67 -17.08 10.11
N PRO A 45 -7.53 -18.23 9.42
CA PRO A 45 -7.07 -19.47 10.08
C PRO A 45 -5.71 -19.31 10.73
N TYR A 46 -4.77 -18.66 10.05
CA TYR A 46 -3.45 -18.39 10.61
C TYR A 46 -3.54 -17.45 11.83
N SER A 47 -4.35 -16.40 11.76
CA SER A 47 -4.52 -15.45 12.86
C SER A 47 -5.15 -16.10 14.09
N ILE A 48 -6.09 -17.04 13.92
CA ILE A 48 -6.69 -17.82 15.02
C ILE A 48 -5.61 -18.68 15.69
N VAL A 49 -4.81 -19.42 14.92
CA VAL A 49 -3.73 -20.25 15.44
C VAL A 49 -2.69 -19.40 16.18
N ALA A 50 -2.26 -18.29 15.57
CA ALA A 50 -1.28 -17.38 16.17
C ALA A 50 -1.79 -16.77 17.49
N THR A 51 -3.08 -16.44 17.57
CA THR A 51 -3.70 -15.97 18.82
C THR A 51 -3.72 -17.08 19.88
N ALA A 52 -4.09 -18.30 19.51
CA ALA A 52 -4.11 -19.43 20.43
C ALA A 52 -2.71 -19.81 20.94
N MET A 53 -1.67 -19.59 20.13
CA MET A 53 -0.26 -19.81 20.49
C MET A 53 0.36 -18.64 21.28
N GLY A 54 -0.35 -17.52 21.44
CA GLY A 54 0.14 -16.33 22.13
C GLY A 54 1.01 -15.39 21.27
N ASP A 55 1.14 -15.67 19.99
CA ASP A 55 1.90 -14.80 19.04
C ASP A 55 1.14 -13.51 18.72
N LEU A 56 -0.19 -13.51 18.79
CA LEU A 56 -1.06 -12.35 18.64
C LEU A 56 -1.78 -12.06 19.94
N ASP A 57 -1.24 -11.17 20.74
CA ASP A 57 -1.82 -10.71 21.99
C ASP A 57 -2.84 -9.57 21.79
N LEU A 58 -3.44 -9.08 22.88
CA LEU A 58 -4.40 -7.97 22.84
C LEU A 58 -3.77 -6.68 22.30
N SER A 59 -2.49 -6.44 22.56
CA SER A 59 -1.77 -5.26 22.06
C SER A 59 -1.64 -5.33 20.53
N ALA A 60 -1.22 -6.48 19.99
CA ALA A 60 -1.11 -6.70 18.55
C ALA A 60 -2.46 -6.52 17.83
N TRP A 61 -3.55 -7.09 18.40
CA TRP A 61 -4.90 -6.91 17.88
C TRP A 61 -5.39 -5.46 17.95
N SER A 62 -5.00 -4.71 18.97
CA SER A 62 -5.35 -3.29 19.12
C SER A 62 -4.70 -2.46 18.00
N TRP A 63 -3.40 -2.67 17.74
CA TRP A 63 -2.70 -2.02 16.63
C TRP A 63 -3.27 -2.42 15.27
N ALA A 64 -3.53 -3.72 15.05
CA ALA A 64 -4.13 -4.19 13.81
C ALA A 64 -5.54 -3.61 13.60
N THR A 65 -6.33 -3.41 14.65
CA THR A 65 -7.65 -2.78 14.56
C THR A 65 -7.53 -1.30 14.22
N ALA A 66 -6.61 -0.56 14.85
CA ALA A 66 -6.33 0.83 14.50
C ALA A 66 -5.91 0.96 13.03
N SER A 67 -5.03 0.09 12.56
CA SER A 67 -4.64 0.00 11.15
C SER A 67 -5.84 -0.32 10.25
N GLY A 68 -6.68 -1.28 10.62
CA GLY A 68 -7.89 -1.66 9.89
C GLY A 68 -8.88 -0.49 9.71
N ILE A 69 -9.04 0.35 10.73
CA ILE A 69 -9.87 1.56 10.66
C ILE A 69 -9.29 2.54 9.63
N VAL A 70 -7.97 2.78 9.70
CA VAL A 70 -7.31 3.68 8.73
C VAL A 70 -7.39 3.09 7.31
N HIS A 71 -7.23 1.79 7.15
CA HIS A 71 -7.39 1.11 5.87
C HIS A 71 -8.82 1.25 5.32
N ALA A 72 -9.85 1.18 6.14
CA ALA A 72 -11.23 1.42 5.69
C ALA A 72 -11.41 2.85 5.15
N ILE A 73 -10.82 3.85 5.80
CA ILE A 73 -10.83 5.23 5.30
C ILE A 73 -10.02 5.33 4.00
N TYR A 74 -8.82 4.74 4.00
CA TYR A 74 -7.89 4.72 2.87
C TYR A 74 -8.54 4.16 1.60
N ILE A 75 -9.18 2.98 1.65
CA ILE A 75 -9.79 2.37 0.46
C ILE A 75 -10.90 3.24 -0.13
N GLY A 76 -11.69 3.91 0.73
CA GLY A 76 -12.73 4.82 0.27
C GLY A 76 -12.16 6.04 -0.47
N ARG A 77 -11.03 6.57 0.01
CA ARG A 77 -10.32 7.70 -0.64
C ARG A 77 -9.60 7.25 -1.91
N LEU A 78 -8.93 6.09 -1.87
CA LEU A 78 -8.24 5.53 -3.03
C LEU A 78 -9.20 5.23 -4.18
N ALA A 79 -10.33 4.58 -3.89
CA ALA A 79 -11.37 4.30 -4.88
C ALA A 79 -11.81 5.59 -5.58
N ARG A 80 -12.15 6.63 -4.79
CA ARG A 80 -12.54 7.92 -5.35
C ARG A 80 -11.44 8.59 -6.18
N THR A 81 -10.20 8.51 -5.71
CA THR A 81 -9.06 9.09 -6.44
C THR A 81 -8.84 8.38 -7.78
N TYR A 82 -9.01 7.05 -7.83
CA TYR A 82 -8.93 6.28 -9.08
C TYR A 82 -10.09 6.55 -10.05
N GLU A 83 -11.22 7.07 -9.57
CA GLU A 83 -12.32 7.51 -10.44
C GLU A 83 -11.99 8.80 -11.19
N ILE A 84 -11.38 9.76 -10.52
CA ILE A 84 -11.22 11.14 -11.00
C ILE A 84 -9.85 11.47 -11.57
N ALA A 85 -8.83 10.66 -11.32
CA ALA A 85 -7.46 10.94 -11.73
C ALA A 85 -6.79 9.73 -12.39
N ASP A 86 -5.77 10.01 -13.22
CA ASP A 86 -4.97 9.01 -13.89
C ASP A 86 -4.18 8.12 -12.91
N PHE A 87 -4.02 6.86 -13.26
CA PHE A 87 -3.25 5.90 -12.47
C PHE A 87 -1.78 6.28 -12.37
N SER A 88 -1.18 6.70 -13.50
CA SER A 88 0.22 7.14 -13.59
C SER A 88 0.52 8.43 -12.80
N LEU A 89 -0.51 9.17 -12.39
CA LEU A 89 -0.39 10.32 -11.48
C LEU A 89 -0.64 9.90 -10.03
N THR A 90 -1.77 9.25 -9.79
CA THR A 90 -2.26 8.91 -8.44
C THR A 90 -1.34 7.97 -7.71
N TYR A 91 -0.90 6.90 -8.39
CA TYR A 91 -0.12 5.85 -7.76
C TYR A 91 1.25 6.33 -7.26
N PRO A 92 2.06 7.06 -8.07
CA PRO A 92 3.33 7.61 -7.58
C PRO A 92 3.18 8.62 -6.45
N ILE A 93 2.16 9.50 -6.51
CA ILE A 93 1.90 10.46 -5.44
C ILE A 93 1.51 9.73 -4.15
N ALA A 94 0.60 8.77 -4.24
CA ALA A 94 0.16 8.00 -3.08
C ALA A 94 1.31 7.21 -2.44
N ARG A 95 2.10 6.51 -3.24
CA ARG A 95 3.22 5.68 -2.77
C ARG A 95 4.41 6.51 -2.28
N GLY A 96 4.93 7.41 -3.15
CA GLY A 96 6.05 8.26 -2.79
C GLY A 96 5.73 9.22 -1.63
N GLY A 97 4.57 9.85 -1.69
CA GLY A 97 4.10 10.71 -0.60
C GLY A 97 3.82 9.94 0.70
N GLY A 98 3.27 8.72 0.59
CA GLY A 98 3.04 7.85 1.75
C GLY A 98 4.32 7.45 2.45
N ALA A 99 5.36 7.06 1.69
CA ALA A 99 6.67 6.76 2.25
C ALA A 99 7.32 8.00 2.93
N LEU A 100 7.13 9.18 2.34
CA LEU A 100 7.58 10.44 2.92
C LEU A 100 6.90 10.73 4.26
N VAL A 101 5.57 10.60 4.33
CA VAL A 101 4.80 10.80 5.56
C VAL A 101 5.18 9.75 6.60
N ALA A 102 5.40 8.48 6.20
CA ALA A 102 5.85 7.42 7.09
C ALA A 102 7.23 7.71 7.69
N ALA A 103 8.19 8.21 6.88
CA ALA A 103 9.51 8.58 7.34
C ALA A 103 9.46 9.73 8.38
N ILE A 104 8.67 10.77 8.10
CA ILE A 104 8.45 11.87 9.04
C ILE A 104 7.77 11.35 10.33
N GLY A 105 6.76 10.49 10.18
CA GLY A 105 6.06 9.88 11.33
C GLY A 105 6.99 8.98 12.16
N GLY A 106 7.92 8.26 11.54
CA GLY A 106 8.95 7.48 12.23
C GLY A 106 9.82 8.36 13.14
N VAL A 107 10.29 9.50 12.63
CA VAL A 107 11.07 10.46 13.43
C VAL A 107 10.23 11.06 14.57
N VAL A 108 8.98 11.43 14.31
CA VAL A 108 8.16 12.15 15.29
C VAL A 108 7.59 11.23 16.38
N PHE A 109 7.21 9.98 16.03
CA PHE A 109 6.45 9.11 16.91
C PHE A 109 7.19 7.83 17.32
N LEU A 110 8.26 7.45 16.61
CA LEU A 110 8.99 6.20 16.84
C LEU A 110 10.45 6.42 17.24
N ASP A 111 10.84 7.69 17.49
CA ASP A 111 12.21 8.11 17.84
C ASP A 111 13.28 7.70 16.79
N ASP A 112 12.88 7.54 15.51
CA ASP A 112 13.82 7.24 14.45
C ASP A 112 14.72 8.47 14.18
N SER A 113 16.01 8.25 13.91
CA SER A 113 16.93 9.32 13.55
C SER A 113 16.98 9.51 12.03
N LEU A 114 16.97 10.75 11.56
CA LEU A 114 17.12 11.08 10.15
C LEU A 114 18.56 11.51 9.88
N SER A 115 19.32 10.72 9.13
CA SER A 115 20.64 11.12 8.67
C SER A 115 20.57 12.20 7.59
N ILE A 116 21.70 12.85 7.30
CA ILE A 116 21.80 13.82 6.19
C ILE A 116 21.43 13.14 4.85
N VAL A 117 21.84 11.89 4.65
CA VAL A 117 21.55 11.12 3.43
C VAL A 117 20.04 10.86 3.32
N ALA A 118 19.41 10.48 4.41
CA ALA A 118 17.94 10.30 4.45
C ALA A 118 17.22 11.62 4.18
N ALA A 119 17.68 12.75 4.71
CA ALA A 119 17.10 14.06 4.43
C ALA A 119 17.20 14.45 2.93
N ILE A 120 18.34 14.15 2.27
CA ILE A 120 18.49 14.31 0.82
C ILE A 120 17.46 13.42 0.09
N GLY A 121 17.27 12.19 0.53
CA GLY A 121 16.24 11.28 0.00
C GLY A 121 14.84 11.89 0.08
N VAL A 122 14.46 12.43 1.23
CA VAL A 122 13.19 13.15 1.46
C VAL A 122 12.99 14.29 0.46
N MET A 123 14.01 15.15 0.31
CA MET A 123 13.97 16.29 -0.63
C MET A 123 13.85 15.82 -2.08
N THR A 124 14.54 14.73 -2.44
CA THR A 124 14.46 14.14 -3.79
C THR A 124 13.07 13.58 -4.08
N VAL A 125 12.44 12.87 -3.12
CA VAL A 125 11.04 12.40 -3.25
C VAL A 125 10.11 13.60 -3.44
N PHE A 126 10.24 14.63 -2.61
CA PHE A 126 9.43 15.84 -2.72
C PHE A 126 9.58 16.50 -4.10
N GLY A 127 10.81 16.65 -4.60
CA GLY A 127 11.07 17.15 -5.95
C GLY A 127 10.40 16.30 -7.04
N GLY A 128 10.47 14.97 -6.93
CA GLY A 128 9.79 14.04 -7.84
C GLY A 128 8.27 14.18 -7.80
N LEU A 129 7.68 14.38 -6.62
CA LEU A 129 6.24 14.62 -6.46
C LEU A 129 5.80 15.95 -7.10
N VAL A 130 6.60 17.00 -6.96
CA VAL A 130 6.35 18.28 -7.62
C VAL A 130 6.45 18.14 -9.14
N LEU A 131 7.48 17.42 -9.63
CA LEU A 131 7.67 17.17 -11.06
C LEU A 131 6.50 16.39 -11.68
N ILE A 132 6.00 15.35 -11.00
CA ILE A 132 4.89 14.53 -11.51
C ILE A 132 3.56 15.30 -11.49
N SER A 133 3.33 16.10 -10.46
CA SER A 133 2.13 16.94 -10.31
C SER A 133 2.11 18.06 -11.34
N GLY A 134 3.20 18.72 -11.55
CA GLY A 134 3.49 19.71 -12.60
C GLY A 134 2.32 20.64 -12.95
N ARG A 135 1.81 20.52 -14.19
CA ARG A 135 0.68 21.31 -14.72
C ARG A 135 -0.70 20.63 -14.51
N VAL A 136 -0.77 19.62 -13.66
CA VAL A 136 -2.03 18.90 -13.37
C VAL A 136 -2.87 19.76 -12.43
N SER A 137 -4.19 19.76 -12.64
CA SER A 137 -5.12 20.47 -11.77
C SER A 137 -5.00 19.98 -10.31
N TRP A 138 -5.00 20.89 -9.37
CA TRP A 138 -4.95 20.60 -7.93
C TRP A 138 -6.10 19.67 -7.48
N SER A 139 -7.25 19.72 -8.17
CA SER A 139 -8.38 18.82 -7.94
C SER A 139 -8.05 17.34 -8.13
N HIS A 140 -7.02 16.98 -8.92
CA HIS A 140 -6.55 15.62 -9.11
C HIS A 140 -5.37 15.25 -8.18
N VAL A 141 -4.57 16.24 -7.80
CA VAL A 141 -3.39 16.04 -6.93
C VAL A 141 -3.81 15.89 -5.47
N TRP A 142 -4.69 16.77 -4.97
CA TRP A 142 -5.09 16.78 -3.57
C TRP A 142 -5.67 15.45 -3.05
N PRO A 143 -6.58 14.77 -3.79
CA PRO A 143 -7.07 13.46 -3.35
C PRO A 143 -5.95 12.40 -3.23
N ALA A 144 -4.96 12.44 -4.13
CA ALA A 144 -3.81 11.53 -4.06
C ALA A 144 -2.91 11.84 -2.84
N LEU A 145 -2.77 13.10 -2.44
CA LEU A 145 -2.06 13.49 -1.22
C LEU A 145 -2.78 13.02 0.05
N ILE A 146 -4.13 13.05 0.07
CA ILE A 146 -4.90 12.46 1.18
C ILE A 146 -4.63 10.96 1.28
N VAL A 147 -4.61 10.27 0.16
CA VAL A 147 -4.27 8.84 0.11
C VAL A 147 -2.85 8.62 0.62
N ALA A 148 -1.87 9.45 0.21
CA ALA A 148 -0.49 9.40 0.69
C ALA A 148 -0.42 9.58 2.22
N PHE A 149 -1.12 10.55 2.77
CA PHE A 149 -1.18 10.77 4.21
C PHE A 149 -1.71 9.55 4.95
N LEU A 150 -2.81 8.94 4.48
CA LEU A 150 -3.37 7.73 5.08
C LEU A 150 -2.43 6.53 4.98
N ILE A 151 -1.68 6.40 3.87
CA ILE A 151 -0.62 5.39 3.73
C ILE A 151 0.46 5.59 4.80
N GLY A 152 0.92 6.83 4.99
CA GLY A 152 1.90 7.14 6.02
C GLY A 152 1.39 6.80 7.42
N VAL A 153 0.16 7.19 7.74
CA VAL A 153 -0.46 6.95 9.05
C VAL A 153 -0.55 5.45 9.35
N TYR A 154 -1.14 4.63 8.46
CA TYR A 154 -1.22 3.20 8.75
C TYR A 154 0.16 2.55 8.76
N THR A 155 1.13 3.04 7.99
CA THR A 155 2.49 2.51 7.99
C THR A 155 3.18 2.73 9.34
N VAL A 156 2.99 3.90 9.98
CA VAL A 156 3.50 4.16 11.34
C VAL A 156 2.82 3.24 12.36
N ILE A 157 1.48 3.11 12.30
CA ILE A 157 0.70 2.20 13.16
C ILE A 157 1.20 0.76 13.00
N ASP A 158 1.38 0.29 11.75
CA ASP A 158 1.82 -1.07 11.45
C ASP A 158 3.27 -1.31 11.87
N SER A 159 4.13 -0.30 11.74
CA SER A 159 5.50 -0.37 12.25
C SER A 159 5.52 -0.60 13.76
N GLN A 160 4.70 0.14 14.49
CA GLN A 160 4.59 -0.05 15.94
C GLN A 160 3.96 -1.41 16.30
N GLY A 161 2.86 -1.77 15.64
CA GLY A 161 2.17 -3.04 15.89
C GLY A 161 3.04 -4.26 15.55
N SER A 162 3.85 -4.21 14.49
CA SER A 162 4.76 -5.30 14.13
C SER A 162 5.89 -5.56 15.14
N ARG A 163 6.17 -4.58 16.01
CA ARG A 163 7.15 -4.72 17.10
C ARG A 163 6.58 -5.49 18.31
N THR A 164 5.25 -5.65 18.39
CA THR A 164 4.58 -6.34 19.51
C THR A 164 4.40 -7.84 19.26
N THR A 165 4.70 -8.36 18.06
CA THR A 165 4.47 -9.76 17.68
C THR A 165 5.46 -10.25 16.61
N THR A 166 5.35 -11.52 16.24
CA THR A 166 6.06 -12.04 15.06
C THR A 166 5.46 -11.46 13.77
N GLY A 167 6.30 -10.89 12.91
CA GLY A 167 5.85 -10.06 11.77
C GLY A 167 4.87 -10.72 10.79
N SER A 168 4.87 -12.06 10.65
CA SER A 168 3.91 -12.77 9.80
C SER A 168 2.50 -12.82 10.41
N ALA A 169 2.41 -12.99 11.73
CA ALA A 169 1.12 -13.02 12.44
C ALA A 169 0.43 -11.65 12.38
N TYR A 170 1.19 -10.58 12.62
CA TYR A 170 0.68 -9.23 12.51
C TYR A 170 0.13 -8.89 11.11
N ALA A 171 0.84 -9.32 10.08
CA ALA A 171 0.40 -9.09 8.71
C ALA A 171 -0.96 -9.71 8.39
N MET A 172 -1.18 -10.95 8.83
CA MET A 172 -2.46 -11.61 8.61
C MET A 172 -3.58 -10.93 9.39
N SER A 173 -3.30 -10.49 10.63
CA SER A 173 -4.27 -9.77 11.46
C SER A 173 -4.71 -8.43 10.85
N ILE A 174 -3.84 -7.70 10.14
CA ILE A 174 -4.20 -6.48 9.40
C ILE A 174 -5.26 -6.78 8.33
N PHE A 175 -5.13 -7.87 7.58
CA PHE A 175 -6.14 -8.23 6.57
C PHE A 175 -7.46 -8.64 7.21
N VAL A 176 -7.42 -9.34 8.35
CA VAL A 176 -8.63 -9.70 9.11
C VAL A 176 -9.35 -8.44 9.60
N THR A 177 -8.65 -7.57 10.31
CA THR A 177 -9.24 -6.32 10.84
C THR A 177 -9.63 -5.36 9.73
N GLY A 178 -8.82 -5.23 8.67
CA GLY A 178 -9.13 -4.45 7.48
C GLY A 178 -10.39 -4.96 6.78
N GLY A 179 -10.54 -6.28 6.62
CA GLY A 179 -11.74 -6.91 6.07
C GLY A 179 -12.99 -6.60 6.90
N ILE A 180 -12.89 -6.71 8.23
CA ILE A 180 -13.97 -6.38 9.16
C ILE A 180 -14.32 -4.87 9.07
N CYS A 181 -13.33 -3.98 9.21
CA CYS A 181 -13.56 -2.54 9.22
C CYS A 181 -14.12 -2.03 7.89
N THR A 182 -13.64 -2.55 6.76
CA THR A 182 -14.15 -2.18 5.43
C THR A 182 -15.57 -2.72 5.21
N THR A 183 -15.91 -3.89 5.76
CA THR A 183 -17.26 -4.44 5.73
C THR A 183 -18.22 -3.60 6.57
N ILE A 184 -17.82 -3.21 7.79
CA ILE A 184 -18.59 -2.31 8.66
C ILE A 184 -18.82 -0.97 7.94
N GLN A 185 -17.78 -0.40 7.31
CA GLN A 185 -17.89 0.83 6.52
C GLN A 185 -18.90 0.68 5.38
N GLY A 186 -18.91 -0.47 4.69
CA GLY A 186 -19.87 -0.76 3.62
C GLY A 186 -21.30 -0.81 4.11
N VAL A 187 -21.55 -1.49 5.24
CA VAL A 187 -22.86 -1.52 5.90
C VAL A 187 -23.30 -0.11 6.31
N TRP A 188 -22.42 0.65 6.94
CA TRP A 188 -22.72 2.02 7.36
C TRP A 188 -23.04 2.95 6.17
N ARG A 189 -22.37 2.74 5.02
CA ARG A 189 -22.67 3.42 3.74
C ARG A 189 -23.89 2.88 3.01
N ARG A 190 -24.66 1.98 3.62
CA ARG A 190 -25.85 1.31 3.05
C ARG A 190 -25.54 0.52 1.77
N ARG A 191 -24.33 0.00 1.64
CA ARG A 191 -23.87 -0.76 0.46
C ARG A 191 -23.92 -2.28 0.65
N TRP A 192 -24.58 -2.75 1.71
CA TRP A 192 -24.65 -4.18 2.02
C TRP A 192 -25.24 -5.00 0.85
N HIS A 193 -26.30 -4.50 0.24
CA HIS A 193 -26.92 -5.16 -0.91
C HIS A 193 -25.93 -5.27 -2.08
N ASP A 194 -25.18 -4.20 -2.43
CA ASP A 194 -24.19 -4.20 -3.51
C ASP A 194 -23.05 -5.19 -3.20
N MET A 195 -22.61 -5.24 -1.94
CA MET A 195 -21.56 -6.16 -1.48
C MET A 195 -22.00 -7.61 -1.69
N CYS A 196 -23.18 -7.99 -1.20
CA CYS A 196 -23.72 -9.34 -1.36
C CYS A 196 -23.96 -9.68 -2.84
N ALA A 197 -24.54 -8.78 -3.61
CA ALA A 197 -24.81 -8.97 -5.03
C ALA A 197 -23.55 -9.08 -5.89
N SER A 198 -22.46 -8.48 -5.47
CA SER A 198 -21.17 -8.53 -6.19
C SER A 198 -20.44 -9.86 -6.05
N VAL A 199 -20.58 -10.54 -4.90
CA VAL A 199 -19.82 -11.75 -4.58
C VAL A 199 -19.96 -12.86 -5.64
N PRO A 200 -21.15 -13.27 -6.10
CA PRO A 200 -21.29 -14.34 -7.07
C PRO A 200 -20.55 -14.07 -8.40
N ASN A 201 -20.47 -12.79 -8.80
CA ASN A 201 -19.87 -12.38 -10.07
C ASN A 201 -18.38 -12.04 -9.96
N LEU A 202 -17.94 -11.54 -8.80
CA LEU A 202 -16.58 -10.98 -8.61
C LEU A 202 -15.72 -11.79 -7.64
N TRP A 203 -16.19 -12.91 -7.07
CA TRP A 203 -15.45 -13.69 -6.07
C TRP A 203 -14.05 -14.10 -6.54
N ARG A 204 -13.88 -14.44 -7.84
CA ARG A 204 -12.57 -14.76 -8.42
C ARG A 204 -11.62 -13.58 -8.39
N GLN A 205 -12.13 -12.39 -8.76
CA GLN A 205 -11.35 -11.16 -8.69
C GLN A 205 -10.95 -10.85 -7.24
N TYR A 206 -11.89 -10.96 -6.30
CA TYR A 206 -11.63 -10.74 -4.87
C TYR A 206 -10.61 -11.72 -4.31
N ALA A 207 -10.77 -13.01 -4.59
CA ALA A 207 -9.83 -14.05 -4.16
C ALA A 207 -8.43 -13.83 -4.76
N LEU A 208 -8.34 -13.54 -6.06
CA LEU A 208 -7.06 -13.30 -6.74
C LEU A 208 -6.37 -12.05 -6.23
N THR A 209 -7.07 -10.91 -6.08
CA THR A 209 -6.47 -9.67 -5.59
C THR A 209 -6.14 -9.75 -4.11
N GLY A 210 -6.96 -10.41 -3.29
CA GLY A 210 -6.70 -10.67 -1.88
C GLY A 210 -5.49 -11.58 -1.69
N ALA A 211 -5.44 -12.72 -2.41
CA ALA A 211 -4.28 -13.62 -2.39
C ALA A 211 -3.01 -12.94 -2.92
N ALA A 212 -3.09 -12.18 -4.03
CA ALA A 212 -1.96 -11.44 -4.56
C ALA A 212 -1.42 -10.41 -3.56
N SER A 213 -2.30 -9.73 -2.82
CA SER A 213 -1.89 -8.79 -1.79
C SER A 213 -1.20 -9.48 -0.61
N LEU A 214 -1.73 -10.63 -0.14
CA LEU A 214 -1.09 -11.46 0.88
C LEU A 214 0.26 -12.01 0.42
N VAL A 215 0.33 -12.55 -0.81
CA VAL A 215 1.58 -13.08 -1.39
C VAL A 215 2.60 -11.96 -1.54
N THR A 216 2.19 -10.78 -1.98
CA THR A 216 3.06 -9.59 -2.05
C THR A 216 3.70 -9.32 -0.69
N TYR A 217 2.90 -9.32 0.37
CA TYR A 217 3.40 -9.09 1.71
C TYR A 217 4.34 -10.21 2.19
N TRP A 218 3.96 -11.47 1.95
CA TRP A 218 4.79 -12.62 2.29
C TRP A 218 6.15 -12.63 1.56
N MET A 219 6.16 -12.28 0.27
CA MET A 219 7.40 -12.14 -0.50
C MET A 219 8.33 -11.09 0.11
N VAL A 220 7.78 -9.97 0.57
CA VAL A 220 8.55 -8.92 1.27
C VAL A 220 9.15 -9.47 2.56
N LEU A 221 8.38 -10.19 3.37
CA LEU A 221 8.89 -10.80 4.61
C LEU A 221 9.99 -11.83 4.35
N LEU A 222 9.85 -12.64 3.30
CA LEU A 222 10.90 -13.59 2.89
C LEU A 222 12.16 -12.88 2.38
N ALA A 223 12.01 -11.74 1.71
CA ALA A 223 13.13 -10.96 1.21
C ALA A 223 13.93 -10.32 2.34
N VAL A 224 13.28 -9.71 3.34
CA VAL A 224 13.97 -9.05 4.47
C VAL A 224 14.70 -10.03 5.38
N ARG A 225 14.35 -11.32 5.35
CA ARG A 225 15.14 -12.37 6.02
C ARG A 225 16.45 -12.71 5.30
N ARG A 226 16.63 -12.29 4.05
CA ARG A 226 17.76 -12.66 3.17
C ARG A 226 18.63 -11.48 2.76
N ALA A 227 18.17 -10.26 3.01
CA ALA A 227 18.87 -9.03 2.64
C ALA A 227 18.47 -7.90 3.59
N PRO A 228 19.28 -6.83 3.70
CA PRO A 228 18.95 -5.65 4.50
C PRO A 228 17.57 -5.08 4.15
N VAL A 229 16.81 -4.66 5.17
CA VAL A 229 15.45 -4.13 5.02
C VAL A 229 15.43 -2.96 4.03
N GLY A 230 16.41 -2.04 4.13
CA GLY A 230 16.54 -0.92 3.23
C GLY A 230 16.66 -1.32 1.76
N TYR A 231 17.46 -2.33 1.46
CA TYR A 231 17.62 -2.87 0.11
C TYR A 231 16.28 -3.41 -0.45
N VAL A 232 15.57 -4.21 0.34
CA VAL A 232 14.27 -4.80 -0.06
C VAL A 232 13.21 -3.73 -0.26
N THR A 233 13.12 -2.76 0.65
CA THR A 233 12.16 -1.65 0.57
C THR A 233 12.41 -0.79 -0.67
N SER A 234 13.67 -0.45 -0.94
CA SER A 234 14.05 0.30 -2.14
C SER A 234 13.62 -0.39 -3.43
N LEU A 235 13.89 -1.69 -3.54
CA LEU A 235 13.47 -2.48 -4.71
C LEU A 235 11.95 -2.55 -4.84
N ARG A 236 11.22 -2.68 -3.74
CA ARG A 236 9.76 -2.73 -3.73
C ARG A 236 9.13 -1.43 -4.26
N GLU A 237 9.75 -0.29 -3.98
CA GLU A 237 9.25 1.00 -4.48
C GLU A 237 9.40 1.16 -6.00
N SER A 238 10.13 0.27 -6.69
CA SER A 238 10.10 0.18 -8.16
C SER A 238 8.68 -0.04 -8.72
N SER A 239 7.72 -0.51 -7.88
CA SER A 239 6.30 -0.57 -8.21
C SER A 239 5.74 0.75 -8.76
N VAL A 240 6.28 1.88 -8.33
CA VAL A 240 5.92 3.23 -8.80
C VAL A 240 6.24 3.40 -10.29
N VAL A 241 7.41 2.91 -10.73
CA VAL A 241 7.81 2.95 -12.15
C VAL A 241 6.94 2.00 -12.97
N PHE A 242 6.71 0.77 -12.47
CA PHE A 242 5.81 -0.16 -13.15
C PHE A 242 4.39 0.41 -13.30
N ALA A 243 3.84 1.04 -12.27
CA ALA A 243 2.51 1.64 -12.32
C ALA A 243 2.42 2.79 -13.32
N THR A 244 3.43 3.66 -13.41
CA THR A 244 3.44 4.74 -14.40
C THR A 244 3.58 4.21 -15.82
N PHE A 245 4.41 3.19 -16.04
CA PHE A 245 4.54 2.52 -17.33
C PHE A 245 3.23 1.83 -17.75
N ILE A 246 2.55 1.15 -16.83
CA ILE A 246 1.22 0.55 -17.03
C ILE A 246 0.21 1.62 -17.42
N GLY A 247 0.14 2.73 -16.69
CA GLY A 247 -0.73 3.87 -16.99
C GLY A 247 -0.53 4.39 -18.39
N TRP A 248 0.73 4.56 -18.79
CA TRP A 248 1.08 5.03 -20.12
C TRP A 248 0.76 4.01 -21.24
N ARG A 249 1.25 2.78 -21.11
CA ARG A 249 1.18 1.78 -22.22
C ARG A 249 -0.14 1.03 -22.26
N ILE A 250 -0.74 0.70 -21.12
CA ILE A 250 -1.93 -0.15 -21.03
C ILE A 250 -3.18 0.72 -20.94
N LEU A 251 -3.20 1.72 -20.05
CA LEU A 251 -4.35 2.60 -19.87
C LEU A 251 -4.36 3.78 -20.85
N ARG A 252 -3.29 3.94 -21.66
CA ARG A 252 -3.14 5.00 -22.67
C ARG A 252 -3.33 6.41 -22.11
N GLU A 253 -2.84 6.64 -20.88
CA GLU A 253 -2.92 7.94 -20.22
C GLU A 253 -1.97 8.95 -20.88
N ARG A 254 -2.37 10.22 -20.87
CA ARG A 254 -1.57 11.33 -21.44
C ARG A 254 -0.35 11.63 -20.56
N SER A 255 0.70 12.22 -21.18
CA SER A 255 1.95 12.63 -20.50
C SER A 255 2.74 11.49 -19.80
N GLY A 256 2.58 10.24 -20.29
CA GLY A 256 3.17 9.05 -19.70
C GLY A 256 4.70 9.11 -19.55
N ILE A 257 5.44 9.59 -20.58
CA ILE A 257 6.91 9.70 -20.54
C ILE A 257 7.35 10.61 -19.38
N ARG A 258 6.78 11.81 -19.26
CA ARG A 258 7.12 12.75 -18.19
C ARG A 258 6.83 12.14 -16.81
N ARG A 259 5.68 11.51 -16.65
CA ARG A 259 5.30 10.84 -15.39
C ARG A 259 6.22 9.68 -15.06
N THR A 260 6.62 8.90 -16.06
CA THR A 260 7.59 7.81 -15.89
C THR A 260 8.96 8.36 -15.44
N MET A 261 9.47 9.43 -16.07
CA MET A 261 10.71 10.07 -15.66
C MET A 261 10.65 10.62 -14.23
N SER A 262 9.55 11.30 -13.88
CA SER A 262 9.33 11.77 -12.50
C SER A 262 9.28 10.63 -11.49
N SER A 263 8.73 9.46 -11.87
CA SER A 263 8.69 8.28 -11.02
C SER A 263 10.08 7.70 -10.75
N PHE A 264 11.01 7.78 -11.69
CA PHE A 264 12.41 7.42 -11.43
C PHE A 264 13.06 8.34 -10.40
N VAL A 265 12.75 9.65 -10.43
CA VAL A 265 13.24 10.60 -9.41
C VAL A 265 12.67 10.23 -8.02
N ILE A 266 11.37 9.92 -7.94
CA ILE A 266 10.74 9.48 -6.68
C ILE A 266 11.42 8.21 -6.17
N VAL A 267 11.62 7.20 -7.02
CA VAL A 267 12.29 5.94 -6.61
C VAL A 267 13.72 6.20 -6.18
N ALA A 268 14.48 7.03 -6.90
CA ALA A 268 15.84 7.39 -6.49
C ALA A 268 15.86 8.05 -5.11
N GLY A 269 14.92 8.97 -4.84
CA GLY A 269 14.76 9.60 -3.53
C GLY A 269 14.42 8.60 -2.43
N LEU A 270 13.50 7.65 -2.70
CA LEU A 270 13.14 6.58 -1.75
C LEU A 270 14.31 5.65 -1.46
N VAL A 271 15.10 5.29 -2.47
CA VAL A 271 16.35 4.51 -2.28
C VAL A 271 17.32 5.27 -1.39
N THR A 272 17.55 6.57 -1.68
CA THR A 272 18.46 7.41 -0.88
C THR A 272 17.97 7.55 0.56
N LEU A 273 16.66 7.73 0.78
CA LEU A 273 16.07 7.82 2.11
C LEU A 273 16.33 6.54 2.91
N VAL A 274 16.10 5.38 2.30
CA VAL A 274 16.25 4.08 2.99
C VAL A 274 17.71 3.71 3.23
N VAL A 275 18.64 4.08 2.34
CA VAL A 275 20.09 3.87 2.54
C VAL A 275 20.63 4.76 3.65
N GLY A 276 20.00 5.91 3.87
CA GLY A 276 20.38 6.88 4.89
C GLY A 276 19.74 6.69 6.26
N SER A 277 18.77 5.79 6.39
CA SER A 277 18.05 5.52 7.67
C SER A 277 18.73 4.49 8.54
#